data_c8b77b3d95575ce80fea5d8dbc161f30
#
_entry.id   c8b77b3d95575ce80fea5d8dbc161f30
#
_cell.length_a   1.000
_cell.length_b   1.000
_cell.length_c   1.000
_cell.angle_alpha   90.00
_cell.angle_beta   90.00
_cell.angle_gamma   90.00
#
_symmetry.space_group_name_H-M   'P 1'
#
loop_
_entity.id
_entity.type
_entity.pdbx_description
1 polymer ?
#
loop_
_entity_poly.entity_id
_entity_poly.type
_entity_poly.pdbx_seq_one_letter_code
_entity_poly.pdbx_strand_id
1 'polypeptide(L)'
;MESFLESVVIYFESIDPVLGALYASLFTWGLTAAGASLVFLFKGMNRALLDGMLGFTGGVMVAASFWSLLAPAIEMSGGSVFPAALGFGLGALFIFGLDKVLPHLHINFGDDENEGPDTPWHRTTLLVLAIALHNIPEGLAVGVLFGGVAAGIPEASIGGAVALALGIGIQNFPEGLAVSMPMRRNGASKFKSFWYGQMSAIVEPIAAVIGALAVTVFIPILPYALAFAAGSMIFVVVEEVIPETQRDKYTDIATLGFIGGFIIMMSLDVALG
;
A
#
# COMPACT_ATOMS: atom_id res chain seq x y z
N MET A 1 -24.16 4.70 -7.40
CA MET A 1 -22.84 4.26 -6.83
C MET A 1 -22.92 2.79 -6.43
N GLU A 2 -23.92 2.36 -5.67
CA GLU A 2 -24.14 0.94 -5.32
C GLU A 2 -24.16 0.02 -6.55
N SER A 3 -24.95 0.31 -7.57
CA SER A 3 -25.03 -0.51 -8.78
C SER A 3 -23.70 -0.65 -9.55
N PHE A 4 -22.80 0.34 -9.47
CA PHE A 4 -21.49 0.26 -10.10
C PHE A 4 -20.54 -0.66 -9.31
N LEU A 5 -20.48 -0.49 -7.99
CA LEU A 5 -19.65 -1.34 -7.13
C LEU A 5 -20.11 -2.79 -7.17
N GLU A 6 -21.41 -3.03 -7.14
CA GLU A 6 -21.98 -4.38 -7.33
C GLU A 6 -21.55 -4.99 -8.68
N SER A 7 -21.58 -4.22 -9.77
CA SER A 7 -21.14 -4.69 -11.08
C SER A 7 -19.65 -5.05 -11.09
N VAL A 8 -18.81 -4.31 -10.36
CA VAL A 8 -17.38 -4.62 -10.22
C VAL A 8 -17.20 -5.91 -9.44
N VAL A 9 -17.90 -6.10 -8.31
CA VAL A 9 -17.84 -7.34 -7.52
C VAL A 9 -18.27 -8.53 -8.37
N ILE A 10 -19.42 -8.45 -9.06
CA ILE A 10 -19.91 -9.51 -9.96
C ILE A 10 -18.89 -9.84 -11.04
N TYR A 11 -18.22 -8.84 -11.62
CA TYR A 11 -17.14 -9.09 -12.60
C TYR A 11 -16.01 -9.91 -11.98
N PHE A 12 -15.54 -9.53 -10.80
CA PHE A 12 -14.46 -10.25 -10.12
C PHE A 12 -14.88 -11.66 -9.66
N GLU A 13 -16.15 -11.87 -9.31
CA GLU A 13 -16.71 -13.21 -9.05
C GLU A 13 -16.72 -14.12 -10.29
N SER A 14 -16.76 -13.54 -11.49
CA SER A 14 -16.83 -14.27 -12.76
C SER A 14 -15.47 -14.73 -13.30
N ILE A 15 -14.36 -14.27 -12.73
CA ILE A 15 -13.00 -14.56 -13.19
C ILE A 15 -12.24 -15.40 -12.15
N ASP A 16 -11.16 -16.03 -12.60
CA ASP A 16 -10.24 -16.73 -11.71
C ASP A 16 -9.68 -15.75 -10.65
N PRO A 17 -9.73 -16.08 -9.34
CA PRO A 17 -9.30 -15.14 -8.29
C PRO A 17 -7.82 -14.74 -8.37
N VAL A 18 -6.91 -15.59 -8.88
CA VAL A 18 -5.50 -15.20 -9.07
C VAL A 18 -5.38 -14.17 -10.19
N LEU A 19 -6.18 -14.30 -11.26
CA LEU A 19 -6.31 -13.25 -12.28
C LEU A 19 -6.99 -12.00 -11.71
N GLY A 20 -7.93 -12.18 -10.78
CA GLY A 20 -8.54 -11.09 -10.02
C GLY A 20 -7.49 -10.29 -9.25
N ALA A 21 -6.60 -10.96 -8.52
CA ALA A 21 -5.48 -10.34 -7.82
C ALA A 21 -4.58 -9.52 -8.77
N LEU A 22 -4.27 -10.08 -9.95
CA LEU A 22 -3.49 -9.38 -10.97
C LEU A 22 -4.21 -8.12 -11.47
N TYR A 23 -5.51 -8.22 -11.83
CA TYR A 23 -6.25 -7.07 -12.36
C TYR A 23 -6.47 -5.99 -11.30
N ALA A 24 -6.77 -6.38 -10.07
CA ALA A 24 -6.90 -5.46 -8.95
C ALA A 24 -5.58 -4.71 -8.69
N SER A 25 -4.45 -5.40 -8.69
CA SER A 25 -3.14 -4.78 -8.48
C SER A 25 -2.61 -4.01 -9.70
N LEU A 26 -3.01 -4.34 -10.91
CA LEU A 26 -2.79 -3.49 -12.07
C LEU A 26 -3.60 -2.18 -11.99
N PHE A 27 -4.79 -2.21 -11.40
CA PHE A 27 -5.59 -1.01 -11.12
C PHE A 27 -4.90 -0.15 -10.06
N THR A 28 -4.40 -0.72 -8.95
CA THR A 28 -3.69 0.04 -7.90
C THR A 28 -2.43 0.69 -8.47
N TRP A 29 -1.60 -0.05 -9.20
CA TRP A 29 -0.46 0.48 -9.94
C TRP A 29 -0.85 1.58 -10.95
N GLY A 30 -1.98 1.40 -11.66
CA GLY A 30 -2.51 2.41 -12.58
C GLY A 30 -2.82 3.74 -11.90
N LEU A 31 -3.29 3.72 -10.65
CA LEU A 31 -3.54 4.93 -9.85
C LEU A 31 -2.23 5.58 -9.36
N THR A 32 -1.20 4.80 -9.02
CA THR A 32 0.15 5.34 -8.80
C THR A 32 0.66 6.05 -10.07
N ALA A 33 0.50 5.44 -11.23
CA ALA A 33 0.88 6.06 -12.50
C ALA A 33 0.07 7.33 -12.80
N ALA A 34 -1.23 7.34 -12.48
CA ALA A 34 -2.08 8.52 -12.62
C ALA A 34 -1.59 9.67 -11.71
N GLY A 35 -1.28 9.38 -10.44
CA GLY A 35 -0.70 10.36 -9.51
C GLY A 35 0.65 10.89 -10.01
N ALA A 36 1.55 9.99 -10.41
CA ALA A 36 2.85 10.38 -10.97
C ALA A 36 2.73 11.24 -12.24
N SER A 37 1.66 11.05 -13.05
CA SER A 37 1.44 11.80 -14.29
C SER A 37 1.16 13.29 -14.06
N LEU A 38 0.77 13.70 -12.87
CA LEU A 38 0.52 15.11 -12.55
C LEU A 38 1.77 15.99 -12.71
N VAL A 39 2.97 15.41 -12.72
CA VAL A 39 4.22 16.14 -13.04
C VAL A 39 4.23 16.74 -14.47
N PHE A 40 3.39 16.25 -15.39
CA PHE A 40 3.24 16.86 -16.72
C PHE A 40 2.42 18.16 -16.68
N LEU A 41 1.47 18.27 -15.72
CA LEU A 41 0.56 19.40 -15.59
C LEU A 41 1.10 20.49 -14.66
N PHE A 42 1.75 20.08 -13.56
CA PHE A 42 2.19 21.01 -12.52
C PHE A 42 3.71 21.16 -12.51
N LYS A 43 4.18 22.39 -12.18
CA LYS A 43 5.63 22.67 -11.99
C LYS A 43 6.09 22.46 -10.54
N GLY A 44 5.16 22.42 -9.62
CA GLY A 44 5.39 22.20 -8.19
C GLY A 44 4.05 21.96 -7.50
N MET A 45 4.09 21.46 -6.29
CA MET A 45 2.91 21.19 -5.47
C MET A 45 2.96 21.99 -4.18
N ASN A 46 1.79 22.40 -3.71
CA ASN A 46 1.64 23.01 -2.40
C ASN A 46 1.96 21.98 -1.32
N ARG A 47 2.86 22.29 -0.41
CA ARG A 47 3.27 21.40 0.68
C ARG A 47 2.09 20.99 1.55
N ALA A 48 1.17 21.90 1.88
CA ALA A 48 -0.02 21.58 2.66
C ALA A 48 -0.89 20.49 1.99
N LEU A 49 -1.03 20.57 0.66
CA LEU A 49 -1.78 19.55 -0.09
C LEU A 49 -1.05 18.22 -0.05
N LEU A 50 0.27 18.21 -0.22
CA LEU A 50 1.06 16.98 -0.14
C LEU A 50 0.95 16.32 1.24
N ASP A 51 1.12 17.10 2.31
CA ASP A 51 1.03 16.59 3.68
C ASP A 51 -0.37 16.05 3.99
N GLY A 52 -1.43 16.74 3.52
CA GLY A 52 -2.80 16.24 3.62
C GLY A 52 -3.04 14.92 2.86
N MET A 53 -2.47 14.79 1.67
CA MET A 53 -2.56 13.56 0.86
C MET A 53 -1.76 12.41 1.47
N LEU A 54 -0.56 12.67 2.00
CA LEU A 54 0.23 11.67 2.72
C LEU A 54 -0.45 11.23 4.02
N GLY A 55 -1.02 12.18 4.77
CA GLY A 55 -1.86 11.86 5.92
C GLY A 55 -3.02 10.94 5.53
N PHE A 56 -3.72 11.28 4.44
CA PHE A 56 -4.82 10.46 3.91
C PHE A 56 -4.36 9.03 3.59
N THR A 57 -3.22 8.86 2.92
CA THR A 57 -2.59 7.56 2.66
C THR A 57 -2.40 6.76 3.95
N GLY A 58 -1.78 7.36 4.98
CA GLY A 58 -1.58 6.69 6.27
C GLY A 58 -2.90 6.26 6.93
N GLY A 59 -3.94 7.09 6.83
CA GLY A 59 -5.27 6.76 7.35
C GLY A 59 -5.92 5.56 6.66
N VAL A 60 -5.83 5.49 5.33
CA VAL A 60 -6.30 4.35 4.53
C VAL A 60 -5.54 3.08 4.94
N MET A 61 -4.20 3.15 5.00
CA MET A 61 -3.36 2.00 5.36
C MET A 61 -3.69 1.45 6.74
N VAL A 62 -3.88 2.30 7.75
CA VAL A 62 -4.22 1.85 9.11
C VAL A 62 -5.60 1.21 9.15
N ALA A 63 -6.60 1.79 8.49
CA ALA A 63 -7.93 1.22 8.42
C ALA A 63 -7.93 -0.14 7.70
N ALA A 64 -7.27 -0.25 6.53
CA ALA A 64 -7.12 -1.48 5.78
C ALA A 64 -6.41 -2.57 6.62
N SER A 65 -5.34 -2.21 7.33
CA SER A 65 -4.60 -3.14 8.19
C SER A 65 -5.48 -3.76 9.26
N PHE A 66 -6.45 -3.02 9.80
CA PHE A 66 -7.35 -3.54 10.82
C PHE A 66 -8.52 -4.31 10.20
N TRP A 67 -9.35 -3.66 9.38
CA TRP A 67 -10.61 -4.24 8.90
C TRP A 67 -10.40 -5.32 7.83
N SER A 68 -9.59 -5.03 6.81
CA SER A 68 -9.40 -5.97 5.70
C SER A 68 -8.42 -7.10 6.01
N LEU A 69 -7.53 -6.95 7.01
CA LEU A 69 -6.45 -7.91 7.23
C LEU A 69 -6.46 -8.53 8.63
N LEU A 70 -6.36 -7.73 9.71
CA LEU A 70 -6.26 -8.30 11.07
C LEU A 70 -7.56 -8.90 11.58
N ALA A 71 -8.68 -8.24 11.37
CA ALA A 71 -9.97 -8.75 11.82
C ALA A 71 -10.31 -10.09 11.16
N PRO A 72 -10.22 -10.25 9.82
CA PRO A 72 -10.38 -11.55 9.17
C PRO A 72 -9.36 -12.60 9.63
N ALA A 73 -8.09 -12.22 9.85
CA ALA A 73 -7.07 -13.16 10.33
C ALA A 73 -7.41 -13.75 11.70
N ILE A 74 -7.96 -12.94 12.61
CA ILE A 74 -8.41 -13.38 13.93
C ILE A 74 -9.66 -14.28 13.81
N GLU A 75 -10.62 -13.91 12.97
CA GLU A 75 -11.83 -14.67 12.72
C GLU A 75 -11.54 -16.05 12.16
N MET A 76 -10.74 -16.13 11.09
CA MET A 76 -10.26 -17.38 10.48
C MET A 76 -9.49 -18.27 11.45
N SER A 77 -8.94 -17.69 12.52
CA SER A 77 -8.22 -18.41 13.58
C SER A 77 -9.14 -18.88 14.72
N GLY A 78 -10.46 -18.84 14.55
CA GLY A 78 -11.44 -19.17 15.59
C GLY A 78 -11.38 -18.22 16.80
N GLY A 79 -11.03 -16.98 16.60
CA GLY A 79 -10.85 -15.96 17.64
C GLY A 79 -9.49 -16.00 18.36
N SER A 80 -8.57 -16.91 17.93
CA SER A 80 -7.21 -16.96 18.48
C SER A 80 -6.40 -15.76 18.01
N VAL A 81 -5.83 -15.01 18.94
CA VAL A 81 -4.94 -13.89 18.66
C VAL A 81 -3.53 -14.36 18.20
N PHE A 82 -3.13 -15.59 18.49
CA PHE A 82 -1.75 -16.04 18.28
C PHE A 82 -1.30 -15.97 16.80
N PRO A 83 -2.04 -16.47 15.79
CA PRO A 83 -1.64 -16.35 14.39
C PRO A 83 -1.53 -14.89 13.94
N ALA A 84 -2.50 -14.06 14.36
CA ALA A 84 -2.50 -12.63 14.03
C ALA A 84 -1.32 -11.90 14.66
N ALA A 85 -1.05 -12.10 15.95
CA ALA A 85 0.08 -11.46 16.64
C ALA A 85 1.44 -11.89 16.07
N LEU A 86 1.60 -13.20 15.77
CA LEU A 86 2.83 -13.72 15.19
C LEU A 86 3.05 -13.18 13.77
N GLY A 87 2.02 -13.27 12.91
CA GLY A 87 2.08 -12.76 11.54
C GLY A 87 2.40 -11.26 11.52
N PHE A 88 1.69 -10.47 12.32
CA PHE A 88 1.89 -9.02 12.43
C PHE A 88 3.33 -8.69 12.86
N GLY A 89 3.83 -9.34 13.92
CA GLY A 89 5.21 -9.14 14.38
C GLY A 89 6.24 -9.50 13.32
N LEU A 90 6.04 -10.62 12.61
CA LEU A 90 6.93 -11.04 11.53
C LEU A 90 6.90 -10.06 10.34
N GLY A 91 5.74 -9.51 10.00
CA GLY A 91 5.61 -8.50 8.96
C GLY A 91 6.36 -7.22 9.28
N ALA A 92 6.18 -6.70 10.50
CA ALA A 92 6.92 -5.53 10.98
C ALA A 92 8.45 -5.78 11.00
N LEU A 93 8.87 -6.94 11.52
CA LEU A 93 10.29 -7.33 11.53
C LEU A 93 10.87 -7.53 10.12
N PHE A 94 10.07 -7.98 9.18
CA PHE A 94 10.49 -8.13 7.79
C PHE A 94 10.84 -6.78 7.16
N ILE A 95 9.96 -5.77 7.27
CA ILE A 95 10.26 -4.42 6.77
C ILE A 95 11.45 -3.83 7.52
N PHE A 96 11.46 -3.88 8.85
CA PHE A 96 12.61 -3.44 9.65
C PHE A 96 13.93 -4.08 9.17
N GLY A 97 13.92 -5.38 8.86
CA GLY A 97 15.08 -6.09 8.33
C GLY A 97 15.49 -5.60 6.94
N LEU A 98 14.53 -5.35 6.06
CA LEU A 98 14.79 -4.78 4.73
C LEU A 98 15.41 -3.39 4.81
N ASP A 99 14.91 -2.53 5.71
CA ASP A 99 15.46 -1.18 5.94
C ASP A 99 16.92 -1.21 6.38
N LYS A 100 17.31 -2.21 7.18
CA LYS A 100 18.70 -2.37 7.61
C LYS A 100 19.63 -2.97 6.55
N VAL A 101 19.09 -3.74 5.61
CA VAL A 101 19.88 -4.46 4.59
C VAL A 101 19.94 -3.71 3.27
N LEU A 102 18.89 -3.00 2.91
CA LEU A 102 18.80 -2.28 1.65
C LEU A 102 19.10 -0.79 1.83
N PRO A 103 20.04 -0.23 1.05
CA PRO A 103 20.28 1.20 1.07
C PRO A 103 19.05 1.93 0.50
N HIS A 104 18.46 2.82 1.27
CA HIS A 104 17.30 3.59 0.86
C HIS A 104 17.30 5.00 1.47
N LEU A 105 16.45 5.87 0.98
CA LEU A 105 16.34 7.25 1.41
C LEU A 105 14.87 7.62 1.56
N HIS A 106 14.50 8.11 2.72
CA HIS A 106 13.14 8.60 2.97
C HIS A 106 12.80 9.85 2.14
N ILE A 107 11.52 10.05 1.86
CA ILE A 107 11.02 11.22 1.13
C ILE A 107 11.40 12.49 1.90
N ASN A 108 12.03 13.45 1.24
CA ASN A 108 12.43 14.76 1.79
C ASN A 108 13.51 14.77 2.89
N PHE A 109 14.19 13.66 3.17
CA PHE A 109 15.39 13.67 4.04
C PHE A 109 16.60 14.30 3.34
N GLY A 110 17.55 14.82 4.12
CA GLY A 110 18.83 15.38 3.64
C GLY A 110 19.75 14.29 3.07
N ASP A 111 20.80 14.70 2.36
CA ASP A 111 21.76 13.75 1.78
C ASP A 111 22.56 12.97 2.84
N ASP A 112 22.58 13.47 4.09
CA ASP A 112 23.28 12.87 5.24
C ASP A 112 22.41 11.86 6.03
N GLU A 113 21.17 11.66 5.63
CA GLU A 113 20.15 10.84 6.34
C GLU A 113 19.78 9.56 5.58
N ASN A 114 20.77 8.94 4.88
CA ASN A 114 20.59 7.64 4.25
C ASN A 114 20.48 6.53 5.31
N GLU A 115 19.55 5.61 5.14
CA GLU A 115 19.46 4.39 5.93
C GLU A 115 20.01 3.18 5.16
N GLY A 116 20.39 2.14 5.93
CA GLY A 116 21.04 0.94 5.39
C GLY A 116 22.52 1.10 5.11
N PRO A 117 23.15 0.17 4.34
CA PRO A 117 24.57 0.18 4.03
C PRO A 117 24.98 1.36 3.15
N ASP A 118 26.19 1.89 3.37
CA ASP A 118 26.78 2.90 2.50
C ASP A 118 26.80 2.44 1.04
N THR A 119 26.34 3.29 0.12
CA THR A 119 26.21 2.94 -1.28
C THR A 119 26.55 4.13 -2.18
N PRO A 120 27.20 3.91 -3.35
CA PRO A 120 27.37 4.94 -4.35
C PRO A 120 26.12 5.20 -5.21
N TRP A 121 24.99 4.59 -4.88
CA TRP A 121 23.77 4.73 -5.67
C TRP A 121 23.22 6.14 -5.63
N HIS A 122 22.64 6.55 -6.75
CA HIS A 122 22.06 7.87 -6.88
C HIS A 122 20.83 8.01 -5.99
N ARG A 123 20.67 9.17 -5.33
CA ARG A 123 19.53 9.52 -4.46
C ARG A 123 18.16 9.10 -5.01
N THR A 124 17.95 9.32 -6.31
CA THR A 124 16.72 8.92 -7.00
C THR A 124 16.46 7.40 -6.92
N THR A 125 17.52 6.59 -7.04
CA THR A 125 17.40 5.12 -6.96
C THR A 125 17.03 4.68 -5.55
N LEU A 126 17.65 5.31 -4.54
CA LEU A 126 17.36 5.04 -3.14
C LEU A 126 15.91 5.37 -2.77
N LEU A 127 15.41 6.51 -3.23
CA LEU A 127 14.02 6.92 -3.02
C LEU A 127 13.03 5.96 -3.69
N VAL A 128 13.28 5.56 -4.94
CA VAL A 128 12.40 4.61 -5.65
C VAL A 128 12.44 3.24 -4.98
N LEU A 129 13.59 2.83 -4.48
CA LEU A 129 13.73 1.55 -3.77
C LEU A 129 12.94 1.57 -2.45
N ALA A 130 13.06 2.64 -1.65
CA ALA A 130 12.27 2.80 -0.44
C ALA A 130 10.78 2.56 -0.72
N ILE A 131 10.21 3.32 -1.65
CA ILE A 131 8.78 3.24 -1.95
C ILE A 131 8.41 1.88 -2.58
N ALA A 132 9.27 1.28 -3.40
CA ALA A 132 9.03 -0.07 -3.90
C ALA A 132 8.96 -1.11 -2.76
N LEU A 133 9.73 -0.95 -1.70
CA LEU A 133 9.66 -1.82 -0.52
C LEU A 133 8.32 -1.69 0.20
N HIS A 134 7.75 -0.49 0.27
CA HIS A 134 6.44 -0.23 0.89
C HIS A 134 5.30 -0.81 0.07
N ASN A 135 5.39 -0.79 -1.24
CA ASN A 135 4.38 -1.34 -2.15
C ASN A 135 4.34 -2.89 -2.18
N ILE A 136 5.39 -3.58 -1.69
CA ILE A 136 5.36 -5.06 -1.56
C ILE A 136 4.25 -5.53 -0.61
N PRO A 137 4.14 -5.04 0.64
CA PRO A 137 3.04 -5.37 1.54
C PRO A 137 1.66 -5.10 0.96
N GLU A 138 1.49 -4.02 0.22
CA GLU A 138 0.21 -3.64 -0.39
C GLU A 138 -0.22 -4.64 -1.46
N GLY A 139 0.69 -4.99 -2.36
CA GLY A 139 0.44 -6.03 -3.34
C GLY A 139 0.17 -7.38 -2.69
N LEU A 140 0.96 -7.78 -1.68
CA LEU A 140 0.73 -9.01 -0.93
C LEU A 140 -0.66 -9.02 -0.27
N ALA A 141 -1.10 -7.92 0.34
CA ALA A 141 -2.40 -7.83 0.99
C ALA A 141 -3.54 -8.11 0.02
N VAL A 142 -3.54 -7.46 -1.16
CA VAL A 142 -4.51 -7.74 -2.23
C VAL A 142 -4.43 -9.21 -2.64
N GLY A 143 -3.23 -9.72 -2.91
CA GLY A 143 -3.03 -11.09 -3.37
C GLY A 143 -3.52 -12.13 -2.38
N VAL A 144 -3.21 -11.97 -1.11
CA VAL A 144 -3.58 -12.91 -0.04
C VAL A 144 -5.11 -12.99 0.12
N LEU A 145 -5.84 -11.87 0.03
CA LEU A 145 -7.31 -11.90 0.08
C LEU A 145 -7.90 -12.63 -1.13
N PHE A 146 -7.47 -12.34 -2.35
CA PHE A 146 -7.92 -13.08 -3.53
C PHE A 146 -7.52 -14.56 -3.46
N GLY A 147 -6.36 -14.88 -2.90
CA GLY A 147 -5.93 -16.25 -2.65
C GLY A 147 -6.83 -16.99 -1.66
N GLY A 148 -7.31 -16.30 -0.62
CA GLY A 148 -8.31 -16.83 0.31
C GLY A 148 -9.62 -17.19 -0.38
N VAL A 149 -10.10 -16.32 -1.27
CA VAL A 149 -11.29 -16.62 -2.11
C VAL A 149 -11.01 -17.84 -3.00
N ALA A 150 -9.86 -17.91 -3.67
CA ALA A 150 -9.48 -19.05 -4.52
C ALA A 150 -9.43 -20.36 -3.74
N ALA A 151 -9.03 -20.31 -2.47
CA ALA A 151 -8.98 -21.44 -1.56
C ALA A 151 -10.36 -21.81 -0.99
N GLY A 152 -11.43 -21.07 -1.30
CA GLY A 152 -12.79 -21.32 -0.82
C GLY A 152 -12.97 -21.05 0.67
N ILE A 153 -12.22 -20.13 1.25
CA ILE A 153 -12.30 -19.76 2.66
C ILE A 153 -13.56 -18.91 2.87
N PRO A 154 -14.50 -19.29 3.76
CA PRO A 154 -15.77 -18.59 3.92
C PRO A 154 -15.64 -17.12 4.36
N GLU A 155 -14.61 -16.80 5.16
CA GLU A 155 -14.32 -15.47 5.67
C GLU A 155 -13.60 -14.57 4.64
N ALA A 156 -13.15 -15.13 3.50
CA ALA A 156 -12.57 -14.38 2.41
C ALA A 156 -13.64 -14.09 1.35
N SER A 157 -13.99 -12.82 1.16
CA SER A 157 -14.98 -12.39 0.17
C SER A 157 -14.34 -11.63 -0.99
N ILE A 158 -14.92 -11.72 -2.18
CA ILE A 158 -14.55 -10.87 -3.32
C ILE A 158 -14.84 -9.39 -2.98
N GLY A 159 -15.94 -9.12 -2.27
CA GLY A 159 -16.28 -7.76 -1.84
C GLY A 159 -15.17 -7.14 -0.99
N GLY A 160 -14.67 -7.85 0.03
CA GLY A 160 -13.57 -7.41 0.87
C GLY A 160 -12.25 -7.22 0.08
N ALA A 161 -11.94 -8.14 -0.84
CA ALA A 161 -10.77 -8.02 -1.70
C ALA A 161 -10.86 -6.79 -2.64
N VAL A 162 -12.03 -6.51 -3.19
CA VAL A 162 -12.30 -5.31 -4.01
C VAL A 162 -12.25 -4.05 -3.15
N ALA A 163 -12.82 -4.04 -1.94
CA ALA A 163 -12.75 -2.92 -1.01
C ALA A 163 -11.30 -2.54 -0.68
N LEU A 164 -10.48 -3.55 -0.35
CA LEU A 164 -9.06 -3.34 -0.10
C LEU A 164 -8.33 -2.79 -1.34
N ALA A 165 -8.56 -3.37 -2.51
CA ALA A 165 -7.92 -2.91 -3.75
C ALA A 165 -8.34 -1.47 -4.12
N LEU A 166 -9.59 -1.07 -3.88
CA LEU A 166 -10.06 0.31 -4.06
C LEU A 166 -9.36 1.25 -3.07
N GLY A 167 -9.28 0.88 -1.80
CA GLY A 167 -8.59 1.68 -0.78
C GLY A 167 -7.11 1.88 -1.10
N ILE A 168 -6.39 0.79 -1.39
CA ILE A 168 -4.98 0.85 -1.81
C ILE A 168 -4.84 1.70 -3.09
N GLY A 169 -5.70 1.50 -4.08
CA GLY A 169 -5.66 2.30 -5.30
C GLY A 169 -5.82 3.81 -5.04
N ILE A 170 -6.77 4.19 -4.18
CA ILE A 170 -7.01 5.60 -3.84
C ILE A 170 -5.79 6.21 -3.13
N GLN A 171 -5.12 5.48 -2.23
CA GLN A 171 -3.91 5.97 -1.55
C GLN A 171 -2.69 6.01 -2.47
N ASN A 172 -2.58 5.12 -3.43
CA ASN A 172 -1.48 5.05 -4.39
C ASN A 172 -1.39 6.29 -5.29
N PHE A 173 -2.52 6.96 -5.54
CA PHE A 173 -2.50 8.20 -6.30
C PHE A 173 -1.68 9.31 -5.61
N PRO A 174 -1.86 9.63 -4.32
CA PRO A 174 -0.94 10.47 -3.57
C PRO A 174 0.51 10.00 -3.59
N GLU A 175 0.76 8.71 -3.47
CA GLU A 175 2.12 8.16 -3.42
C GLU A 175 2.88 8.37 -4.72
N GLY A 176 2.27 8.08 -5.86
CA GLY A 176 2.88 8.34 -7.16
C GLY A 176 3.26 9.82 -7.36
N LEU A 177 2.43 10.72 -6.82
CA LEU A 177 2.70 12.15 -6.81
C LEU A 177 3.85 12.50 -5.85
N ALA A 178 3.88 11.91 -4.65
CA ALA A 178 4.91 12.14 -3.63
C ALA A 178 6.31 11.71 -4.10
N VAL A 179 6.41 10.72 -4.99
CA VAL A 179 7.67 10.34 -5.64
C VAL A 179 8.04 11.28 -6.79
N SER A 180 7.10 11.51 -7.69
CA SER A 180 7.38 12.19 -8.96
C SER A 180 7.68 13.67 -8.80
N MET A 181 6.98 14.37 -7.89
CA MET A 181 7.13 15.83 -7.71
C MET A 181 8.45 16.26 -7.09
N PRO A 182 8.98 15.64 -6.02
CA PRO A 182 10.33 15.93 -5.51
C PRO A 182 11.41 15.71 -6.55
N MET A 183 11.32 14.62 -7.33
CA MET A 183 12.26 14.36 -8.42
C MET A 183 12.25 15.49 -9.46
N ARG A 184 11.06 15.99 -9.81
CA ARG A 184 10.90 17.11 -10.73
C ARG A 184 11.50 18.39 -10.16
N ARG A 185 11.31 18.66 -8.86
CA ARG A 185 11.92 19.80 -8.14
C ARG A 185 13.45 19.72 -8.17
N ASN A 186 14.01 18.53 -8.03
CA ASN A 186 15.46 18.28 -8.03
C ASN A 186 16.06 18.22 -9.45
N GLY A 187 15.34 18.73 -10.47
CA GLY A 187 15.86 18.94 -11.82
C GLY A 187 15.69 17.76 -12.79
N ALA A 188 15.04 16.65 -12.38
CA ALA A 188 14.73 15.57 -13.30
C ALA A 188 13.76 16.03 -14.40
N SER A 189 13.83 15.46 -15.59
CA SER A 189 12.84 15.72 -16.65
C SER A 189 11.45 15.24 -16.24
N LYS A 190 10.38 15.80 -16.83
CA LYS A 190 9.01 15.37 -16.57
C LYS A 190 8.83 13.87 -16.80
N PHE A 191 9.33 13.37 -17.93
CA PHE A 191 9.24 11.95 -18.27
C PHE A 191 10.01 11.06 -17.27
N LYS A 192 11.22 11.46 -16.87
CA LYS A 192 12.01 10.73 -15.89
C LYS A 192 11.30 10.68 -14.53
N SER A 193 10.73 11.80 -14.08
CA SER A 193 9.99 11.87 -12.82
C SER A 193 8.72 11.00 -12.85
N PHE A 194 7.95 11.04 -13.94
CA PHE A 194 6.81 10.15 -14.15
C PHE A 194 7.24 8.68 -14.15
N TRP A 195 8.28 8.34 -14.94
CA TRP A 195 8.72 6.96 -15.10
C TRP A 195 9.12 6.32 -13.76
N TYR A 196 9.91 7.01 -12.96
CA TYR A 196 10.30 6.51 -11.66
C TYR A 196 9.13 6.51 -10.66
N GLY A 197 8.26 7.52 -10.71
CA GLY A 197 7.07 7.57 -9.86
C GLY A 197 6.12 6.39 -10.09
N GLN A 198 5.86 6.01 -11.33
CA GLN A 198 5.00 4.85 -11.61
C GLN A 198 5.72 3.51 -11.42
N MET A 199 7.04 3.45 -11.65
CA MET A 199 7.81 2.21 -11.48
C MET A 199 8.00 1.80 -10.01
N SER A 200 7.85 2.72 -9.07
CA SER A 200 7.91 2.37 -7.63
C SER A 200 6.85 1.36 -7.21
N ALA A 201 5.69 1.34 -7.87
CA ALA A 201 4.60 0.43 -7.57
C ALA A 201 4.51 -0.81 -8.51
N ILE A 202 5.47 -1.01 -9.44
CA ILE A 202 5.47 -2.18 -10.32
C ILE A 202 5.57 -3.51 -9.56
N VAL A 203 6.04 -3.46 -8.34
CA VAL A 203 6.16 -4.62 -7.45
C VAL A 203 4.81 -5.11 -6.93
N GLU A 204 3.78 -4.27 -6.91
CA GLU A 204 2.43 -4.64 -6.42
C GLU A 204 1.80 -5.79 -7.23
N PRO A 205 1.70 -5.73 -8.57
CA PRO A 205 1.16 -6.85 -9.34
C PRO A 205 1.95 -8.15 -9.16
N ILE A 206 3.25 -8.05 -9.00
CA ILE A 206 4.12 -9.21 -8.75
C ILE A 206 3.82 -9.80 -7.37
N ALA A 207 3.82 -8.96 -6.35
CA ALA A 207 3.53 -9.37 -4.97
C ALA A 207 2.10 -9.92 -4.82
N ALA A 208 1.12 -9.33 -5.52
CA ALA A 208 -0.26 -9.81 -5.49
C ALA A 208 -0.41 -11.23 -6.07
N VAL A 209 0.20 -11.49 -7.22
CA VAL A 209 0.17 -12.84 -7.81
C VAL A 209 0.90 -13.84 -6.90
N ILE A 210 2.05 -13.47 -6.34
CA ILE A 210 2.78 -14.34 -5.38
C ILE A 210 1.93 -14.61 -4.14
N GLY A 211 1.31 -13.59 -3.55
CA GLY A 211 0.44 -13.72 -2.39
C GLY A 211 -0.76 -14.64 -2.65
N ALA A 212 -1.44 -14.46 -3.78
CA ALA A 212 -2.56 -15.30 -4.17
C ALA A 212 -2.14 -16.77 -4.35
N LEU A 213 -1.07 -17.01 -5.08
CA LEU A 213 -0.55 -18.37 -5.30
C LEU A 213 -0.06 -19.03 -4.00
N ALA A 214 0.60 -18.30 -3.12
CA ALA A 214 1.08 -18.84 -1.84
C ALA A 214 -0.07 -19.38 -0.99
N VAL A 215 -1.20 -18.68 -0.93
CA VAL A 215 -2.39 -19.12 -0.19
C VAL A 215 -3.02 -20.35 -0.83
N THR A 216 -3.13 -20.41 -2.17
CA THR A 216 -3.71 -21.58 -2.85
C THR A 216 -2.86 -22.84 -2.67
N VAL A 217 -1.53 -22.69 -2.54
CA VAL A 217 -0.62 -23.84 -2.29
C VAL A 217 -0.64 -24.28 -0.83
N PHE A 218 -0.79 -23.34 0.12
CA PHE A 218 -0.75 -23.64 1.54
C PHE A 218 -1.78 -22.81 2.32
N ILE A 219 -3.03 -23.26 2.32
CA ILE A 219 -4.16 -22.59 2.97
C ILE A 219 -3.90 -22.18 4.42
N PRO A 220 -3.28 -23.03 5.30
CA PRO A 220 -3.04 -22.65 6.70
C PRO A 220 -2.19 -21.39 6.90
N ILE A 221 -1.50 -20.89 5.87
CA ILE A 221 -0.71 -19.66 5.96
C ILE A 221 -1.59 -18.39 5.97
N LEU A 222 -2.84 -18.49 5.52
CA LEU A 222 -3.70 -17.33 5.26
C LEU A 222 -3.83 -16.37 6.44
N PRO A 223 -4.18 -16.79 7.68
CA PRO A 223 -4.27 -15.85 8.80
C PRO A 223 -2.94 -15.18 9.14
N TYR A 224 -1.83 -15.92 9.00
CA TYR A 224 -0.49 -15.38 9.21
C TYR A 224 -0.09 -14.40 8.10
N ALA A 225 -0.43 -14.69 6.84
CA ALA A 225 -0.11 -13.86 5.69
C ALA A 225 -0.90 -12.53 5.70
N LEU A 226 -2.20 -12.56 6.05
CA LEU A 226 -3.00 -11.36 6.26
C LEU A 226 -2.41 -10.49 7.36
N ALA A 227 -2.11 -11.08 8.51
CA ALA A 227 -1.51 -10.36 9.62
C ALA A 227 -0.09 -9.86 9.32
N PHE A 228 0.69 -10.60 8.53
CA PHE A 228 2.01 -10.20 8.06
C PHE A 228 1.91 -8.93 7.18
N ALA A 229 1.00 -8.90 6.23
CA ALA A 229 0.76 -7.72 5.40
C ALA A 229 0.34 -6.51 6.26
N ALA A 230 -0.57 -6.71 7.23
CA ALA A 230 -0.99 -5.68 8.16
C ALA A 230 0.19 -5.12 8.99
N GLY A 231 1.02 -5.99 9.56
CA GLY A 231 2.19 -5.58 10.35
C GLY A 231 3.21 -4.81 9.53
N SER A 232 3.46 -5.25 8.31
CA SER A 232 4.33 -4.55 7.36
C SER A 232 3.80 -3.15 7.03
N MET A 233 2.50 -3.02 6.74
CA MET A 233 1.86 -1.73 6.43
C MET A 233 1.88 -0.78 7.63
N ILE A 234 1.58 -1.26 8.84
CA ILE A 234 1.63 -0.44 10.05
C ILE A 234 3.05 0.04 10.33
N PHE A 235 4.06 -0.82 10.13
CA PHE A 235 5.47 -0.41 10.27
C PHE A 235 5.78 0.78 9.35
N VAL A 236 5.46 0.68 8.06
CA VAL A 236 5.65 1.76 7.08
C VAL A 236 4.94 3.05 7.48
N VAL A 237 3.68 2.96 7.94
CA VAL A 237 2.93 4.16 8.36
C VAL A 237 3.62 4.86 9.53
N VAL A 238 4.10 4.10 10.52
CA VAL A 238 4.72 4.67 11.72
C VAL A 238 6.12 5.20 11.45
N GLU A 239 6.90 4.51 10.63
CA GLU A 239 8.30 4.88 10.37
C GLU A 239 8.45 5.95 9.31
N GLU A 240 7.57 5.99 8.31
CA GLU A 240 7.72 6.92 7.19
C GLU A 240 6.59 7.91 7.04
N VAL A 241 5.34 7.43 6.95
CA VAL A 241 4.22 8.31 6.59
C VAL A 241 3.97 9.34 7.69
N ILE A 242 3.88 8.91 8.96
CA ILE A 242 3.62 9.81 10.09
C ILE A 242 4.79 10.81 10.26
N PRO A 243 6.06 10.40 10.34
CA PRO A 243 7.16 11.36 10.48
C PRO A 243 7.22 12.38 9.35
N GLU A 244 7.00 11.95 8.09
CA GLU A 244 7.00 12.86 6.96
C GLU A 244 5.90 13.92 7.07
N THR A 245 4.70 13.54 7.52
CA THR A 245 3.56 14.46 7.69
C THR A 245 3.73 15.42 8.88
N GLN A 246 4.66 15.13 9.81
CA GLN A 246 4.92 15.96 11.00
C GLN A 246 6.13 16.89 10.84
N ARG A 247 6.82 16.88 9.69
CA ARG A 247 8.03 17.67 9.46
C ARG A 247 7.77 19.16 9.25
N ASP A 248 6.61 19.53 8.75
CA ASP A 248 6.26 20.88 8.37
C ASP A 248 5.13 21.45 9.26
N LYS A 249 4.81 22.72 9.06
CA LYS A 249 3.76 23.44 9.80
C LYS A 249 2.32 23.02 9.47
N TYR A 250 2.14 22.08 8.56
CA TYR A 250 0.83 21.66 8.06
C TYR A 250 0.31 20.37 8.72
N THR A 251 0.79 20.08 9.93
CA THR A 251 0.45 18.87 10.71
C THR A 251 -1.05 18.67 10.91
N ASP A 252 -1.81 19.76 11.12
CA ASP A 252 -3.27 19.69 11.28
C ASP A 252 -3.96 19.21 9.99
N ILE A 253 -3.48 19.68 8.83
CA ILE A 253 -4.01 19.28 7.51
C ILE A 253 -3.70 17.78 7.28
N ALA A 254 -2.50 17.34 7.61
CA ALA A 254 -2.10 15.95 7.52
C ALA A 254 -2.95 15.07 8.46
N THR A 255 -3.19 15.52 9.69
CA THR A 255 -4.03 14.82 10.67
C THR A 255 -5.48 14.69 10.19
N LEU A 256 -6.06 15.76 9.65
CA LEU A 256 -7.39 15.71 9.07
C LEU A 256 -7.45 14.82 7.82
N GLY A 257 -6.39 14.83 7.01
CA GLY A 257 -6.21 13.90 5.90
C GLY A 257 -6.24 12.46 6.39
N PHE A 258 -5.47 12.13 7.42
CA PHE A 258 -5.41 10.80 8.03
C PHE A 258 -6.79 10.34 8.51
N ILE A 259 -7.51 11.18 9.24
CA ILE A 259 -8.86 10.87 9.70
C ILE A 259 -9.80 10.63 8.51
N GLY A 260 -9.70 11.46 7.46
CA GLY A 260 -10.49 11.31 6.24
C GLY A 260 -10.21 9.99 5.52
N GLY A 261 -8.94 9.64 5.35
CA GLY A 261 -8.53 8.37 4.73
C GLY A 261 -9.01 7.15 5.52
N PHE A 262 -8.86 7.20 6.83
CA PHE A 262 -9.36 6.16 7.73
C PHE A 262 -10.87 5.96 7.60
N ILE A 263 -11.66 7.05 7.61
CA ILE A 263 -13.12 6.99 7.46
C ILE A 263 -13.52 6.40 6.11
N ILE A 264 -12.86 6.81 5.03
CA ILE A 264 -13.18 6.34 3.68
C ILE A 264 -12.90 4.84 3.57
N MET A 265 -11.73 4.38 4.02
CA MET A 265 -11.37 2.96 3.93
C MET A 265 -12.28 2.09 4.82
N MET A 266 -12.52 2.51 6.06
CA MET A 266 -13.47 1.84 6.95
C MET A 266 -14.86 1.73 6.31
N SER A 267 -15.31 2.79 5.63
CA SER A 267 -16.63 2.80 4.98
C SER A 267 -16.68 1.86 3.77
N LEU A 268 -15.60 1.77 2.99
CA LEU A 268 -15.48 0.84 1.86
C LEU A 268 -15.53 -0.61 2.36
N ASP A 269 -14.79 -0.91 3.40
CA ASP A 269 -14.69 -2.25 3.96
C ASP A 269 -16.05 -2.72 4.52
N VAL A 270 -16.71 -1.86 5.32
CA VAL A 270 -18.05 -2.18 5.87
C VAL A 270 -19.13 -2.27 4.78
N ALA A 271 -19.01 -1.53 3.68
CA ALA A 271 -20.00 -1.54 2.61
C ALA A 271 -19.85 -2.71 1.62
N LEU A 272 -18.65 -3.26 1.44
CA LEU A 272 -18.34 -4.29 0.45
C LEU A 272 -17.85 -5.60 1.07
N GLY A 273 -17.25 -5.54 2.26
CA GLY A 273 -16.73 -6.71 3.01
C GLY A 273 -17.79 -7.36 3.85
#